data_0edbdba645e3551f755bca92769149e5
#
_entry.id   0edbdba645e3551f755bca92769149e5
#
_cell.length_a   1.000
_cell.length_b   1.000
_cell.length_c   1.000
_cell.angle_alpha   90.00
_cell.angle_beta   90.00
_cell.angle_gamma   90.00
#
_symmetry.space_group_name_H-M   'P 1'
#
loop_
_entity.id
_entity.type
_entity.pdbx_description
1 polymer ?
#
loop_
_entity_poly.entity_id
_entity_poly.type
_entity_poly.pdbx_seq_one_letter_code
_entity_poly.pdbx_strand_id
1 'polypeptide(L)'
;VAMQMMSGTAADRPIIAYQHKTEFPSNFLKISYAPDPSEDLASKLAPITTIASIIIAVMYGVVKLSFADALNAFALITAVSVPVATLLSVNAPVRKLCKTLLSYGSMLSGYPSVKQFCDSTAIMIDANELFPAESISLEGIKTFEDYSIDESLLCGIAILKEAQNPIANAFDSVVAETEETLPEVESVLYEDEIGLVGWIKSERILVGSRTLMEKYSVEVPNMEYEEKYTSQGRQVTYLSRAGRLVAMFVTRIHSRRSAQG
;
A
#
# COMPACT_ATOMS: atom_id res chain seq x y z
N VAL A 1 -2.76 9.53 17.87
CA VAL A 1 -3.38 9.52 16.52
C VAL A 1 -3.70 8.09 16.10
N ALA A 2 -2.75 7.13 16.13
CA ALA A 2 -3.04 5.71 15.81
C ALA A 2 -4.10 5.12 16.75
N MET A 3 -4.03 5.40 18.06
CA MET A 3 -5.08 5.01 19.01
C MET A 3 -6.43 5.68 18.73
N GLN A 4 -6.45 6.93 18.29
CA GLN A 4 -7.70 7.61 17.90
C GLN A 4 -8.29 7.06 16.60
N MET A 5 -7.47 6.59 15.65
CA MET A 5 -7.96 5.88 14.46
C MET A 5 -8.53 4.50 14.79
N MET A 6 -8.03 3.82 15.81
CA MET A 6 -8.58 2.56 16.29
C MET A 6 -9.84 2.73 17.16
N SER A 7 -10.03 3.88 17.78
CA SER A 7 -11.22 4.25 18.58
C SER A 7 -12.28 5.03 17.81
N GLY A 8 -12.07 5.27 16.52
CA GLY A 8 -13.02 5.95 15.65
C GLY A 8 -14.34 5.19 15.60
N THR A 9 -15.29 5.76 16.24
CA THR A 9 -16.69 5.34 16.39
C THR A 9 -17.36 5.13 15.03
N ALA A 10 -17.22 3.95 14.49
CA ALA A 10 -18.22 3.42 13.59
C ALA A 10 -19.27 2.70 14.46
N ALA A 11 -20.22 3.46 15.00
CA ALA A 11 -21.22 2.97 15.96
C ALA A 11 -22.16 1.89 15.39
N ASP A 12 -22.10 1.54 14.10
CA ASP A 12 -23.07 0.66 13.45
C ASP A 12 -22.49 -0.40 12.49
N ARG A 13 -21.20 -0.71 12.55
CA ARG A 13 -20.68 -1.84 11.78
C ARG A 13 -19.97 -2.81 12.72
N PRO A 14 -20.21 -4.13 12.61
CA PRO A 14 -19.41 -5.11 13.34
C PRO A 14 -17.95 -4.94 12.90
N ILE A 15 -17.13 -4.45 13.82
CA ILE A 15 -15.68 -4.38 13.61
C ILE A 15 -15.21 -5.83 13.67
N ILE A 16 -15.05 -6.47 12.52
CA ILE A 16 -14.29 -7.70 12.42
C ILE A 16 -12.83 -7.26 12.56
N ALA A 17 -12.35 -7.25 13.81
CA ALA A 17 -10.93 -7.09 14.08
C ALA A 17 -10.24 -8.36 13.56
N TYR A 18 -9.76 -8.33 12.33
CA TYR A 18 -8.76 -9.29 11.87
C TYR A 18 -7.50 -9.02 12.69
N GLN A 19 -7.33 -9.82 13.72
CA GLN A 19 -6.08 -9.88 14.44
C GLN A 19 -5.07 -10.63 13.58
N HIS A 20 -4.60 -10.02 12.51
CA HIS A 20 -3.32 -10.40 11.96
C HIS A 20 -2.33 -10.27 13.12
N LYS A 21 -1.61 -11.35 13.43
CA LYS A 21 -0.41 -11.29 14.27
C LYS A 21 0.66 -10.48 13.51
N THR A 22 0.40 -9.20 13.34
CA THR A 22 1.41 -8.29 12.84
C THR A 22 2.29 -7.94 14.01
N GLU A 23 3.56 -8.20 13.90
CA GLU A 23 4.59 -7.67 14.82
C GLU A 23 4.66 -6.12 14.74
N PHE A 24 3.75 -5.51 13.98
CA PHE A 24 3.68 -4.08 13.75
C PHE A 24 3.68 -3.24 15.04
N PRO A 25 2.86 -3.52 16.08
CA PRO A 25 2.90 -2.69 17.28
C PRO A 25 4.22 -2.77 18.04
N SER A 26 4.84 -3.94 18.15
CA SER A 26 6.12 -4.12 18.86
C SER A 26 7.29 -3.57 18.05
N ASN A 27 7.32 -3.79 16.74
CA ASN A 27 8.35 -3.24 15.86
C ASN A 27 8.17 -1.74 15.64
N PHE A 28 6.96 -1.22 15.61
CA PHE A 28 6.69 0.21 15.47
C PHE A 28 7.38 1.04 16.57
N LEU A 29 7.19 0.68 17.82
CA LEU A 29 7.84 1.39 18.94
C LEU A 29 9.36 1.27 18.86
N LYS A 30 9.88 0.08 18.60
CA LYS A 30 11.32 -0.15 18.49
C LYS A 30 11.96 0.69 17.38
N ILE A 31 11.31 0.77 16.22
CA ILE A 31 11.80 1.55 15.08
C ILE A 31 11.62 3.05 15.33
N SER A 32 10.52 3.47 15.96
CA SER A 32 10.26 4.88 16.28
C SER A 32 11.25 5.48 17.28
N TYR A 33 11.76 4.66 18.19
CA TYR A 33 12.78 5.05 19.18
C TYR A 33 14.20 4.70 18.76
N ALA A 34 14.40 4.19 17.55
CA ALA A 34 15.75 3.94 17.05
C ALA A 34 16.49 5.27 16.87
N PRO A 35 17.76 5.35 17.34
CA PRO A 35 18.54 6.57 17.27
C PRO A 35 18.72 7.02 15.82
N ASP A 36 18.62 8.32 15.61
CA ASP A 36 18.94 8.93 14.33
C ASP A 36 20.46 9.22 14.22
N PRO A 37 20.99 9.52 13.02
CA PRO A 37 22.40 9.82 12.85
C PRO A 37 22.88 11.04 13.65
N SER A 38 21.99 11.98 13.96
CA SER A 38 22.34 13.16 14.77
C SER A 38 22.49 12.81 16.25
N GLU A 39 21.68 11.90 16.75
CA GLU A 39 21.80 11.36 18.12
C GLU A 39 23.05 10.50 18.28
N ASP A 40 23.37 9.66 17.29
CA ASP A 40 24.59 8.86 17.28
C ASP A 40 25.84 9.75 17.26
N LEU A 41 25.83 10.79 16.42
CA LEU A 41 26.90 11.77 16.37
C LEU A 41 27.01 12.55 17.71
N ALA A 42 25.87 13.01 18.23
CA ALA A 42 25.86 13.75 19.51
C ALA A 42 26.36 12.89 20.68
N SER A 43 25.96 11.62 20.73
CA SER A 43 26.41 10.69 21.77
C SER A 43 27.92 10.45 21.77
N LYS A 44 28.54 10.45 20.58
CA LYS A 44 30.00 10.30 20.41
C LYS A 44 30.77 11.60 20.70
N LEU A 45 30.19 12.75 20.33
CA LEU A 45 30.83 14.06 20.53
C LEU A 45 30.66 14.60 21.95
N ALA A 46 29.54 14.32 22.61
CA ALA A 46 29.26 14.85 23.97
C ALA A 46 30.36 14.56 24.99
N PRO A 47 30.90 13.35 25.14
CA PRO A 47 31.98 13.11 26.09
C PRO A 47 33.25 13.86 25.72
N ILE A 48 33.58 13.98 24.43
CA ILE A 48 34.77 14.69 23.97
C ILE A 48 34.66 16.19 24.26
N THR A 49 33.53 16.81 23.93
CA THR A 49 33.29 18.23 24.19
C THR A 49 33.22 18.55 25.68
N THR A 50 32.67 17.64 26.49
CA THR A 50 32.63 17.80 27.95
C THR A 50 34.02 17.77 28.56
N ILE A 51 34.86 16.81 28.17
CA ILE A 51 36.25 16.74 28.65
C ILE A 51 37.02 17.99 28.21
N ALA A 52 36.90 18.40 26.96
CA ALA A 52 37.56 19.61 26.45
C ALA A 52 37.10 20.86 27.21
N SER A 53 35.80 20.99 27.49
CA SER A 53 35.26 22.13 28.24
C SER A 53 35.78 22.20 29.68
N ILE A 54 35.95 21.05 30.35
CA ILE A 54 36.56 20.98 31.70
C ILE A 54 38.02 21.45 31.66
N ILE A 55 38.79 20.94 30.69
CA ILE A 55 40.22 21.32 30.57
C ILE A 55 40.35 22.83 30.35
N ILE A 56 39.58 23.40 29.44
CA ILE A 56 39.62 24.83 29.11
C ILE A 56 39.15 25.65 30.30
N ALA A 57 38.11 25.25 31.01
CA ALA A 57 37.60 25.93 32.18
C ALA A 57 38.63 25.95 33.33
N VAL A 58 39.31 24.83 33.58
CA VAL A 58 40.36 24.75 34.59
C VAL A 58 41.55 25.65 34.23
N MET A 59 42.01 25.61 32.98
CA MET A 59 43.08 26.50 32.50
C MET A 59 42.73 27.98 32.69
N TYR A 60 41.50 28.35 32.31
CA TYR A 60 41.03 29.72 32.45
C TYR A 60 40.91 30.16 33.90
N GLY A 61 40.42 29.30 34.77
CA GLY A 61 40.37 29.53 36.23
C GLY A 61 41.74 29.73 36.89
N VAL A 62 42.75 28.94 36.48
CA VAL A 62 44.11 29.11 36.92
C VAL A 62 44.72 30.44 36.48
N VAL A 63 44.49 30.83 35.22
CA VAL A 63 45.01 32.13 34.71
C VAL A 63 44.35 33.32 35.40
N LYS A 64 43.06 33.22 35.71
CA LYS A 64 42.27 34.29 36.36
C LYS A 64 42.32 34.25 37.88
N LEU A 65 42.89 33.18 38.47
CA LEU A 65 42.92 32.93 39.94
C LEU A 65 41.50 33.04 40.56
N SER A 66 40.46 32.70 39.81
CA SER A 66 39.07 32.85 40.20
C SER A 66 38.26 31.59 39.83
N PHE A 67 37.70 30.95 40.85
CA PHE A 67 36.83 29.79 40.67
C PHE A 67 35.53 30.14 39.97
N ALA A 68 34.96 31.33 40.24
CA ALA A 68 33.75 31.80 39.62
C ALA A 68 33.91 31.97 38.09
N ASP A 69 35.06 32.48 37.63
CA ASP A 69 35.37 32.64 36.23
C ASP A 69 35.57 31.29 35.53
N ALA A 70 36.14 30.30 36.22
CA ALA A 70 36.22 28.93 35.68
C ALA A 70 34.86 28.30 35.49
N LEU A 71 33.95 28.50 36.46
CA LEU A 71 32.59 27.96 36.36
C LEU A 71 31.78 28.63 35.23
N ASN A 72 31.91 29.95 35.08
CA ASN A 72 31.26 30.68 33.98
C ASN A 72 31.81 30.25 32.62
N ALA A 73 33.12 30.06 32.49
CA ALA A 73 33.74 29.57 31.26
C ALA A 73 33.23 28.17 30.91
N PHE A 74 33.17 27.25 31.90
CA PHE A 74 32.60 25.92 31.71
C PHE A 74 31.17 25.97 31.23
N ALA A 75 30.30 26.77 31.86
CA ALA A 75 28.91 26.92 31.48
C ALA A 75 28.71 27.47 30.04
N LEU A 76 29.51 28.50 29.68
CA LEU A 76 29.48 29.07 28.34
C LEU A 76 29.94 28.06 27.28
N ILE A 77 31.07 27.35 27.52
CA ILE A 77 31.62 26.41 26.56
C ILE A 77 30.66 25.24 26.38
N THR A 78 30.10 24.69 27.46
CA THR A 78 29.10 23.61 27.35
C THR A 78 27.84 24.04 26.64
N ALA A 79 27.33 25.25 26.89
CA ALA A 79 26.14 25.77 26.21
C ALA A 79 26.36 25.93 24.69
N VAL A 80 27.54 26.36 24.26
CA VAL A 80 27.90 26.52 22.86
C VAL A 80 28.26 25.19 22.20
N SER A 81 28.80 24.24 22.96
CA SER A 81 29.25 22.93 22.43
C SER A 81 28.11 21.96 22.15
N VAL A 82 26.90 22.21 22.63
CA VAL A 82 25.72 21.35 22.35
C VAL A 82 25.36 21.47 20.86
N PRO A 83 25.40 20.37 20.09
CA PRO A 83 25.16 20.43 18.67
C PRO A 83 23.65 20.52 18.35
N VAL A 84 22.99 21.55 18.87
CA VAL A 84 21.54 21.80 18.67
C VAL A 84 21.20 21.87 17.18
N ALA A 85 22.06 22.48 16.38
CA ALA A 85 21.88 22.58 14.94
C ALA A 85 21.84 21.20 14.26
N THR A 86 22.66 20.26 14.73
CA THR A 86 22.70 18.88 14.20
C THR A 86 21.40 18.14 14.51
N LEU A 87 20.91 18.24 15.74
CA LEU A 87 19.63 17.65 16.13
C LEU A 87 18.46 18.25 15.34
N LEU A 88 18.46 19.56 15.13
CA LEU A 88 17.43 20.23 14.36
C LEU A 88 17.47 19.88 12.85
N SER A 89 18.68 19.68 12.30
CA SER A 89 18.86 19.38 10.87
C SER A 89 18.19 18.07 10.42
N VAL A 90 18.11 17.08 11.31
CA VAL A 90 17.45 15.80 11.04
C VAL A 90 15.98 15.83 11.49
N ASN A 91 15.72 16.28 12.71
CA ASN A 91 14.39 16.19 13.30
C ASN A 91 13.36 17.16 12.67
N ALA A 92 13.80 18.35 12.21
CA ALA A 92 12.87 19.31 11.61
C ALA A 92 12.30 18.83 10.25
N PRO A 93 13.09 18.33 9.29
CA PRO A 93 12.59 17.74 8.06
C PRO A 93 11.70 16.52 8.29
N VAL A 94 12.13 15.59 9.17
CA VAL A 94 11.35 14.39 9.50
C VAL A 94 10.00 14.76 10.10
N ARG A 95 9.97 15.71 11.03
CA ARG A 95 8.71 16.23 11.60
C ARG A 95 7.78 16.83 10.53
N LYS A 96 8.35 17.60 9.59
CA LYS A 96 7.57 18.19 8.49
C LYS A 96 7.01 17.08 7.60
N LEU A 97 7.82 16.08 7.25
CA LEU A 97 7.39 14.92 6.47
C LEU A 97 6.27 14.15 7.18
N CYS A 98 6.45 13.83 8.46
CA CYS A 98 5.40 13.17 9.25
C CYS A 98 4.09 13.95 9.29
N LYS A 99 4.16 15.29 9.41
CA LYS A 99 2.98 16.16 9.37
C LYS A 99 2.25 16.08 8.03
N THR A 100 3.01 16.10 6.93
CA THR A 100 2.45 16.01 5.58
C THR A 100 1.81 14.64 5.35
N LEU A 101 2.50 13.55 5.68
CA LEU A 101 1.97 12.20 5.54
C LEU A 101 0.72 11.97 6.41
N LEU A 102 0.68 12.56 7.60
CA LEU A 102 -0.48 12.45 8.47
C LEU A 102 -1.74 13.09 7.86
N SER A 103 -1.61 14.15 7.06
CA SER A 103 -2.75 14.75 6.34
C SER A 103 -3.30 13.82 5.26
N TYR A 104 -2.51 12.87 4.76
CA TYR A 104 -2.92 11.82 3.83
C TYR A 104 -3.30 10.50 4.52
N GLY A 105 -3.39 10.50 5.86
CA GLY A 105 -3.73 9.29 6.62
C GLY A 105 -2.59 8.27 6.74
N SER A 106 -1.37 8.66 6.37
CA SER A 106 -0.18 7.80 6.41
C SER A 106 0.71 8.15 7.60
N MET A 107 1.40 7.16 8.14
CA MET A 107 2.27 7.32 9.30
C MET A 107 3.65 6.71 9.05
N LEU A 108 4.68 7.40 9.47
CA LEU A 108 6.08 6.99 9.36
C LEU A 108 6.64 6.63 10.74
N SER A 109 7.29 5.49 10.84
CA SER A 109 7.86 4.98 12.08
C SER A 109 9.34 5.40 12.24
N GLY A 110 9.60 6.70 12.44
CA GLY A 110 10.92 7.22 12.74
C GLY A 110 11.90 7.32 11.57
N TYR A 111 13.14 7.72 11.86
CA TYR A 111 14.19 7.94 10.86
C TYR A 111 14.58 6.70 10.05
N PRO A 112 14.65 5.48 10.62
CA PRO A 112 15.00 4.29 9.83
C PRO A 112 14.07 4.05 8.65
N SER A 113 12.77 4.33 8.81
CA SER A 113 11.81 4.22 7.71
C SER A 113 12.05 5.26 6.61
N VAL A 114 12.41 6.50 6.99
CA VAL A 114 12.79 7.54 6.02
C VAL A 114 14.00 7.08 5.19
N LYS A 115 15.03 6.55 5.86
CA LYS A 115 16.24 6.06 5.20
C LYS A 115 15.92 4.92 4.22
N GLN A 116 15.10 3.97 4.64
CA GLN A 116 14.69 2.85 3.78
C GLN A 116 13.98 3.33 2.51
N PHE A 117 13.11 4.34 2.62
CA PHE A 117 12.46 4.94 1.45
C PHE A 117 13.45 5.69 0.55
N CYS A 118 14.39 6.44 1.12
CA CYS A 118 15.40 7.17 0.33
C CYS A 118 16.33 6.23 -0.45
N ASP A 119 16.64 5.06 0.10
CA ASP A 119 17.53 4.08 -0.49
C ASP A 119 16.79 3.17 -1.51
N SER A 120 15.46 3.26 -1.59
CA SER A 120 14.65 2.46 -2.50
C SER A 120 14.72 3.00 -3.92
N THR A 121 15.06 2.12 -4.87
CA THR A 121 15.12 2.44 -6.30
C THR A 121 13.86 2.02 -7.06
N ALA A 122 13.04 1.16 -6.48
CA ALA A 122 11.78 0.69 -7.05
C ALA A 122 10.75 0.45 -5.95
N ILE A 123 9.48 0.62 -6.28
CA ILE A 123 8.35 0.33 -5.41
C ILE A 123 7.50 -0.73 -6.11
N MET A 124 7.27 -1.84 -5.44
CA MET A 124 6.33 -2.87 -5.86
C MET A 124 5.04 -2.71 -5.04
N ILE A 125 3.93 -2.54 -5.74
CA ILE A 125 2.62 -2.36 -5.11
C ILE A 125 1.70 -3.47 -5.61
N ASP A 126 1.03 -4.17 -4.69
CA ASP A 126 0.03 -5.16 -5.04
C ASP A 126 -1.20 -4.48 -5.65
N ALA A 127 -1.75 -5.07 -6.71
CA ALA A 127 -2.94 -4.54 -7.37
C ALA A 127 -4.15 -4.47 -6.41
N ASN A 128 -4.27 -5.40 -5.47
CA ASN A 128 -5.33 -5.40 -4.46
C ASN A 128 -5.23 -4.24 -3.46
N GLU A 129 -4.02 -3.71 -3.23
CA GLU A 129 -3.83 -2.51 -2.39
C GLU A 129 -4.23 -1.23 -3.12
N LEU A 130 -3.96 -1.17 -4.44
CA LEU A 130 -4.35 -0.03 -5.28
C LEU A 130 -5.86 -0.04 -5.56
N PHE A 131 -6.42 -1.20 -5.83
CA PHE A 131 -7.82 -1.41 -6.17
C PHE A 131 -8.49 -2.32 -5.13
N PRO A 132 -8.76 -1.82 -3.91
CA PRO A 132 -9.47 -2.61 -2.92
C PRO A 132 -10.87 -2.98 -3.44
N ALA A 133 -11.44 -4.06 -2.90
CA ALA A 133 -12.72 -4.62 -3.32
C ALA A 133 -13.82 -3.57 -3.55
N GLU A 134 -13.87 -2.56 -2.70
CA GLU A 134 -14.86 -1.48 -2.74
C GLU A 134 -14.64 -0.48 -3.89
N SER A 135 -13.49 -0.51 -4.56
CA SER A 135 -13.15 0.42 -5.64
C SER A 135 -13.60 -0.07 -7.02
N ILE A 136 -13.94 -1.35 -7.15
CA ILE A 136 -14.40 -1.95 -8.39
C ILE A 136 -15.87 -2.28 -8.26
N SER A 137 -16.70 -1.70 -9.12
CA SER A 137 -18.13 -2.00 -9.22
C SER A 137 -18.46 -2.70 -10.53
N LEU A 138 -19.27 -3.73 -10.45
CA LEU A 138 -19.87 -4.36 -11.60
C LEU A 138 -21.10 -3.53 -12.04
N GLU A 139 -21.05 -2.92 -13.23
CA GLU A 139 -22.14 -2.09 -13.75
C GLU A 139 -23.09 -2.85 -14.66
N GLY A 140 -22.63 -3.97 -15.21
CA GLY A 140 -23.50 -4.80 -16.04
C GLY A 140 -22.83 -6.07 -16.53
N ILE A 141 -23.67 -7.05 -16.81
CA ILE A 141 -23.31 -8.31 -17.45
C ILE A 141 -24.13 -8.43 -18.71
N LYS A 142 -23.47 -8.68 -19.83
CA LYS A 142 -24.15 -8.98 -21.10
C LYS A 142 -23.77 -10.40 -21.51
N THR A 143 -24.78 -11.21 -21.80
CA THR A 143 -24.65 -12.59 -22.24
C THR A 143 -24.86 -12.70 -23.73
N PHE A 144 -24.21 -13.65 -24.37
CA PHE A 144 -24.21 -13.79 -25.84
C PHE A 144 -24.81 -15.10 -26.36
N GLU A 145 -24.89 -16.15 -25.55
CA GLU A 145 -25.50 -17.43 -25.93
C GLU A 145 -26.40 -17.99 -24.81
N ASP A 146 -27.31 -18.94 -25.20
CA ASP A 146 -28.20 -19.68 -24.31
C ASP A 146 -27.48 -20.76 -23.46
N TYR A 147 -26.25 -20.50 -23.05
CA TYR A 147 -25.58 -21.34 -22.07
C TYR A 147 -26.20 -21.13 -20.70
N SER A 148 -26.06 -22.11 -19.82
CA SER A 148 -26.32 -21.87 -18.39
C SER A 148 -25.35 -20.79 -17.91
N ILE A 149 -25.84 -19.57 -17.91
CA ILE A 149 -25.10 -18.33 -17.65
C ILE A 149 -24.46 -18.45 -16.29
N ASP A 150 -25.21 -19.01 -15.33
CA ASP A 150 -24.79 -19.14 -13.94
C ASP A 150 -23.54 -20.03 -13.80
N GLU A 151 -23.52 -21.22 -14.42
CA GLU A 151 -22.36 -22.11 -14.35
C GLU A 151 -21.12 -21.50 -15.01
N SER A 152 -21.28 -20.85 -16.17
CA SER A 152 -20.16 -20.22 -16.88
C SER A 152 -19.63 -19.00 -16.15
N LEU A 153 -20.52 -18.23 -15.51
CA LEU A 153 -20.17 -17.11 -14.67
C LEU A 153 -19.36 -17.56 -13.46
N LEU A 154 -19.82 -18.62 -12.78
CA LEU A 154 -19.11 -19.21 -11.63
C LEU A 154 -17.72 -19.72 -12.01
N CYS A 155 -17.57 -20.31 -13.20
CA CYS A 155 -16.25 -20.69 -13.71
C CYS A 155 -15.34 -19.48 -13.93
N GLY A 156 -15.84 -18.40 -14.50
CA GLY A 156 -15.08 -17.17 -14.68
C GLY A 156 -14.66 -16.54 -13.35
N ILE A 157 -15.58 -16.51 -12.38
CA ILE A 157 -15.30 -16.00 -11.04
C ILE A 157 -14.28 -16.88 -10.31
N ALA A 158 -14.37 -18.21 -10.44
CA ALA A 158 -13.41 -19.13 -9.84
C ALA A 158 -11.98 -18.87 -10.33
N ILE A 159 -11.81 -18.66 -11.64
CA ILE A 159 -10.50 -18.31 -12.23
C ILE A 159 -10.00 -16.96 -11.73
N LEU A 160 -10.87 -15.94 -11.67
CA LEU A 160 -10.50 -14.62 -11.16
C LEU A 160 -10.06 -14.68 -9.69
N LYS A 161 -10.74 -15.49 -8.85
CA LYS A 161 -10.41 -15.68 -7.44
C LYS A 161 -9.10 -16.45 -7.26
N GLU A 162 -8.90 -17.53 -8.03
CA GLU A 162 -7.65 -18.30 -7.98
C GLU A 162 -6.45 -17.45 -8.40
N ALA A 163 -6.64 -16.60 -9.41
CA ALA A 163 -5.64 -15.63 -9.88
C ALA A 163 -5.46 -14.42 -8.93
N GLN A 164 -6.23 -14.33 -7.85
CA GLN A 164 -6.25 -13.16 -6.96
C GLN A 164 -6.47 -11.82 -7.69
N ASN A 165 -7.24 -11.85 -8.77
CA ASN A 165 -7.51 -10.66 -9.56
C ASN A 165 -8.51 -9.75 -8.83
N PRO A 166 -8.24 -8.44 -8.68
CA PRO A 166 -9.14 -7.51 -7.98
C PRO A 166 -10.56 -7.45 -8.54
N ILE A 167 -10.75 -7.75 -9.83
CA ILE A 167 -12.08 -7.80 -10.46
C ILE A 167 -12.98 -8.86 -9.82
N ALA A 168 -12.41 -9.94 -9.25
CA ALA A 168 -13.16 -10.98 -8.56
C ALA A 168 -14.04 -10.41 -7.44
N ASN A 169 -13.58 -9.38 -6.77
CA ASN A 169 -14.29 -8.75 -5.65
C ASN A 169 -15.61 -8.08 -6.09
N ALA A 170 -15.69 -7.66 -7.35
CA ALA A 170 -16.93 -7.07 -7.90
C ALA A 170 -18.07 -8.09 -8.02
N PHE A 171 -17.74 -9.39 -7.96
CA PHE A 171 -18.71 -10.48 -8.05
C PHE A 171 -19.07 -11.09 -6.70
N ASP A 172 -18.51 -10.62 -5.59
CA ASP A 172 -18.77 -11.20 -4.26
C ASP A 172 -20.25 -11.17 -3.86
N SER A 173 -20.98 -10.13 -4.26
CA SER A 173 -22.43 -10.06 -4.05
C SER A 173 -23.17 -11.12 -4.88
N VAL A 174 -22.73 -11.34 -6.12
CA VAL A 174 -23.34 -12.35 -7.02
C VAL A 174 -23.11 -13.76 -6.47
N VAL A 175 -21.89 -14.04 -6.00
CA VAL A 175 -21.55 -15.34 -5.40
C VAL A 175 -22.30 -15.57 -4.08
N ALA A 176 -22.50 -14.51 -3.29
CA ALA A 176 -23.22 -14.62 -2.01
C ALA A 176 -24.72 -14.89 -2.18
N GLU A 177 -25.31 -14.47 -3.29
CA GLU A 177 -26.71 -14.75 -3.64
C GLU A 177 -26.91 -16.14 -4.25
N THR A 178 -25.84 -16.73 -4.78
CA THR A 178 -25.86 -18.06 -5.39
C THR A 178 -25.46 -19.08 -4.29
N GLU A 179 -26.34 -19.99 -3.94
CA GLU A 179 -26.04 -21.10 -2.99
C GLU A 179 -25.04 -22.14 -3.55
N GLU A 180 -24.53 -21.91 -4.75
CA GLU A 180 -23.64 -22.82 -5.45
C GLU A 180 -22.17 -22.62 -5.03
N THR A 181 -21.46 -23.74 -4.90
CA THR A 181 -20.02 -23.72 -4.62
C THR A 181 -19.23 -23.41 -5.89
N LEU A 182 -18.21 -22.57 -5.80
CA LEU A 182 -17.32 -22.30 -6.92
C LEU A 182 -16.63 -23.61 -7.39
N PRO A 183 -16.54 -23.84 -8.71
CA PRO A 183 -15.86 -25.02 -9.24
C PRO A 183 -14.35 -24.98 -8.93
N GLU A 184 -13.76 -26.16 -8.77
CA GLU A 184 -12.32 -26.31 -8.56
C GLU A 184 -11.57 -25.98 -9.85
N VAL A 185 -10.56 -25.12 -9.73
CA VAL A 185 -9.72 -24.69 -10.84
C VAL A 185 -8.50 -25.59 -10.95
N GLU A 186 -8.30 -26.24 -12.09
CA GLU A 186 -7.18 -27.16 -12.33
C GLU A 186 -5.85 -26.40 -12.51
N SER A 187 -5.89 -25.31 -13.28
CA SER A 187 -4.73 -24.46 -13.53
C SER A 187 -5.13 -23.10 -14.06
N VAL A 188 -4.29 -22.09 -13.80
CA VAL A 188 -4.43 -20.73 -14.33
C VAL A 188 -3.12 -20.30 -14.96
N LEU A 189 -3.21 -19.78 -16.16
CA LEU A 189 -2.10 -19.15 -16.87
C LEU A 189 -2.39 -17.66 -17.03
N TYR A 190 -1.41 -16.85 -16.67
CA TYR A 190 -1.44 -15.40 -16.89
C TYR A 190 -0.94 -15.08 -18.29
N GLU A 191 -1.74 -14.38 -19.05
CA GLU A 191 -1.34 -13.77 -20.30
C GLU A 191 -1.12 -12.28 -20.05
N ASP A 192 0.14 -11.87 -20.09
CA ASP A 192 0.55 -10.52 -19.71
C ASP A 192 -0.27 -9.45 -20.44
N GLU A 193 -0.85 -8.53 -19.67
CA GLU A 193 -1.66 -7.39 -20.10
C GLU A 193 -3.00 -7.72 -20.78
N ILE A 194 -3.28 -8.97 -21.15
CA ILE A 194 -4.48 -9.31 -21.91
C ILE A 194 -5.50 -10.15 -21.15
N GLY A 195 -5.09 -10.93 -20.11
CA GLY A 195 -6.03 -11.63 -19.25
C GLY A 195 -5.56 -12.97 -18.71
N LEU A 196 -6.52 -13.85 -18.42
CA LEU A 196 -6.34 -15.14 -17.75
C LEU A 196 -6.88 -16.26 -18.62
N VAL A 197 -6.15 -17.37 -18.64
CA VAL A 197 -6.58 -18.64 -19.25
C VAL A 197 -6.64 -19.67 -18.13
N GLY A 198 -7.79 -20.25 -17.88
CA GLY A 198 -7.97 -21.27 -16.88
C GLY A 198 -8.57 -22.56 -17.43
N TRP A 199 -8.40 -23.65 -16.66
CA TRP A 199 -8.99 -24.95 -16.97
C TRP A 199 -9.83 -25.42 -15.78
N ILE A 200 -11.08 -25.77 -16.08
CA ILE A 200 -12.05 -26.31 -15.13
C ILE A 200 -12.74 -27.51 -15.82
N LYS A 201 -12.69 -28.69 -15.21
CA LYS A 201 -13.23 -29.95 -15.78
C LYS A 201 -12.73 -30.21 -17.21
N SER A 202 -11.42 -29.93 -17.44
CA SER A 202 -10.76 -30.04 -18.76
C SER A 202 -11.30 -29.09 -19.84
N GLU A 203 -12.17 -28.16 -19.52
CA GLU A 203 -12.62 -27.11 -20.42
C GLU A 203 -11.79 -25.85 -20.23
N ARG A 204 -11.40 -25.24 -21.37
CA ARG A 204 -10.66 -23.98 -21.37
C ARG A 204 -11.61 -22.81 -21.19
N ILE A 205 -11.28 -21.95 -20.24
CA ILE A 205 -12.02 -20.73 -19.92
C ILE A 205 -11.07 -19.55 -20.07
N LEU A 206 -11.50 -18.51 -20.76
CA LEU A 206 -10.75 -17.28 -20.97
C LEU A 206 -11.48 -16.14 -20.27
N VAL A 207 -10.75 -15.34 -19.51
CA VAL A 207 -11.25 -14.13 -18.87
C VAL A 207 -10.28 -12.98 -19.17
N GLY A 208 -10.70 -12.00 -19.96
CA GLY A 208 -9.79 -10.92 -20.32
C GLY A 208 -10.30 -9.98 -21.40
N SER A 209 -9.35 -9.29 -22.03
CA SER A 209 -9.60 -8.30 -23.07
C SER A 209 -10.01 -8.95 -24.41
N ARG A 210 -10.46 -8.12 -25.35
CA ARG A 210 -10.68 -8.50 -26.75
C ARG A 210 -9.44 -9.19 -27.34
N THR A 211 -8.27 -8.66 -27.09
CA THR A 211 -7.00 -9.22 -27.61
C THR A 211 -6.78 -10.67 -27.16
N LEU A 212 -7.16 -11.02 -25.92
CA LEU A 212 -7.12 -12.40 -25.46
C LEU A 212 -8.07 -13.28 -26.28
N MET A 213 -9.30 -12.82 -26.53
CA MET A 213 -10.30 -13.58 -27.28
C MET A 213 -9.82 -13.82 -28.71
N GLU A 214 -9.31 -12.79 -29.38
CA GLU A 214 -8.75 -12.86 -30.74
C GLU A 214 -7.54 -13.81 -30.80
N LYS A 215 -6.62 -13.75 -29.83
CA LYS A 215 -5.46 -14.66 -29.73
C LYS A 215 -5.89 -16.12 -29.70
N TYR A 216 -7.00 -16.42 -29.05
CA TYR A 216 -7.53 -17.78 -28.95
C TYR A 216 -8.66 -18.08 -29.94
N SER A 217 -8.81 -17.24 -30.97
CA SER A 217 -9.80 -17.41 -32.07
C SER A 217 -11.26 -17.49 -31.59
N VAL A 218 -11.59 -16.73 -30.57
CA VAL A 218 -12.97 -16.56 -30.08
C VAL A 218 -13.58 -15.34 -30.76
N GLU A 219 -14.71 -15.51 -31.41
CA GLU A 219 -15.46 -14.42 -32.05
C GLU A 219 -16.02 -13.46 -30.99
N VAL A 220 -15.72 -12.16 -31.15
CA VAL A 220 -16.16 -11.09 -30.26
C VAL A 220 -17.04 -10.11 -31.04
N PRO A 221 -18.01 -9.42 -30.41
CA PRO A 221 -18.84 -8.41 -31.06
C PRO A 221 -18.03 -7.28 -31.66
N ASN A 222 -18.67 -6.49 -32.55
CA ASN A 222 -18.04 -5.35 -33.19
C ASN A 222 -17.48 -4.35 -32.14
N MET A 223 -16.36 -3.68 -32.45
CA MET A 223 -15.63 -2.77 -31.56
C MET A 223 -16.50 -1.60 -31.08
N GLU A 224 -17.48 -1.18 -31.82
CA GLU A 224 -18.46 -0.16 -31.42
C GLU A 224 -19.16 -0.46 -30.07
N TYR A 225 -19.30 -1.75 -29.74
CA TYR A 225 -19.87 -2.18 -28.46
C TYR A 225 -18.97 -1.85 -27.28
N GLU A 226 -17.68 -1.98 -27.45
CA GLU A 226 -16.70 -1.63 -26.41
C GLU A 226 -16.55 -0.11 -26.27
N GLU A 227 -16.46 0.60 -27.38
CA GLU A 227 -16.29 2.04 -27.41
C GLU A 227 -17.37 2.78 -26.64
N LYS A 228 -18.60 2.26 -26.67
CA LYS A 228 -19.72 2.81 -25.89
C LYS A 228 -19.42 2.81 -24.38
N TYR A 229 -18.72 1.82 -23.87
CA TYR A 229 -18.42 1.69 -22.45
C TYR A 229 -17.07 2.32 -22.09
N THR A 230 -16.04 2.10 -22.91
CA THR A 230 -14.69 2.63 -22.66
C THR A 230 -14.65 4.15 -22.77
N SER A 231 -15.43 4.77 -23.65
CA SER A 231 -15.57 6.23 -23.73
C SER A 231 -16.14 6.86 -22.44
N GLN A 232 -16.81 6.07 -21.60
CA GLN A 232 -17.35 6.49 -20.31
C GLN A 232 -16.46 6.12 -19.13
N GLY A 233 -15.19 5.72 -19.37
CA GLY A 233 -14.24 5.32 -18.35
C GLY A 233 -14.56 3.97 -17.68
N ARG A 234 -15.31 3.11 -18.38
CA ARG A 234 -15.62 1.74 -17.94
C ARG A 234 -14.65 0.78 -18.58
N GLN A 235 -14.43 -0.35 -17.93
CA GLN A 235 -13.63 -1.45 -18.46
C GLN A 235 -14.54 -2.59 -18.92
N VAL A 236 -14.16 -3.22 -20.02
CA VAL A 236 -14.86 -4.37 -20.60
C VAL A 236 -13.96 -5.59 -20.47
N THR A 237 -14.50 -6.65 -19.86
CA THR A 237 -13.84 -7.95 -19.73
C THR A 237 -14.73 -9.01 -20.33
N TYR A 238 -14.19 -9.83 -21.21
CA TYR A 238 -14.89 -10.93 -21.86
C TYR A 238 -14.67 -12.24 -21.12
N LEU A 239 -15.69 -13.08 -21.10
CA LEU A 239 -15.67 -14.45 -20.63
C LEU A 239 -15.96 -15.39 -21.79
N SER A 240 -15.09 -16.34 -22.03
CA SER A 240 -15.27 -17.41 -23.02
C SER A 240 -15.13 -18.77 -22.33
N ARG A 241 -15.95 -19.73 -22.75
CA ARG A 241 -15.89 -21.14 -22.34
C ARG A 241 -15.83 -22.04 -23.57
N ALA A 242 -14.93 -22.99 -23.57
CA ALA A 242 -14.75 -23.97 -24.67
C ALA A 242 -14.66 -23.33 -26.07
N GLY A 243 -14.04 -22.14 -26.19
CA GLY A 243 -13.86 -21.42 -27.45
C GLY A 243 -15.06 -20.60 -27.93
N ARG A 244 -16.10 -20.47 -27.11
CA ARG A 244 -17.29 -19.63 -27.42
C ARG A 244 -17.40 -18.49 -26.45
N LEU A 245 -17.80 -17.31 -26.92
CA LEU A 245 -18.04 -16.15 -26.09
C LEU A 245 -19.35 -16.34 -25.31
N VAL A 246 -19.27 -16.30 -24.00
CA VAL A 246 -20.39 -16.50 -23.09
C VAL A 246 -20.94 -15.19 -22.55
N ALA A 247 -20.05 -14.35 -22.04
CA ALA A 247 -20.45 -13.10 -21.40
C ALA A 247 -19.43 -11.99 -21.57
N MET A 248 -19.88 -10.78 -21.34
CA MET A 248 -19.09 -9.57 -21.26
C MET A 248 -19.45 -8.85 -19.96
N PHE A 249 -18.46 -8.54 -19.17
CA PHE A 249 -18.59 -7.78 -17.93
C PHE A 249 -18.20 -6.34 -18.16
N VAL A 250 -19.01 -5.42 -17.66
CA VAL A 250 -18.72 -4.00 -17.65
C VAL A 250 -18.44 -3.60 -16.22
N THR A 251 -17.20 -3.24 -15.94
CA THR A 251 -16.76 -2.82 -14.61
C THR A 251 -16.34 -1.36 -14.63
N ARG A 252 -16.50 -0.69 -13.49
CA ARG A 252 -16.00 0.66 -13.28
C ARG A 252 -15.06 0.65 -12.10
N ILE A 253 -13.89 1.28 -12.28
CA ILE A 253 -12.91 1.48 -11.23
C ILE A 253 -13.08 2.89 -10.68
N HIS A 254 -13.37 2.97 -9.39
CA HIS A 254 -13.45 4.24 -8.67
C HIS A 254 -12.10 4.51 -8.02
N SER A 255 -11.34 5.49 -8.54
CA SER A 255 -10.11 5.91 -7.89
C SER A 255 -10.43 6.56 -6.54
N ARG A 256 -9.74 6.15 -5.48
CA ARG A 256 -9.84 6.87 -4.20
C ARG A 256 -9.32 8.29 -4.37
N ARG A 257 -9.95 9.26 -3.69
CA ARG A 257 -9.50 10.66 -3.67
C ARG A 257 -8.03 10.81 -3.24
N SER A 258 -7.49 9.87 -2.47
CA SER A 258 -6.08 9.83 -2.07
C SER A 258 -5.10 9.49 -3.21
N ALA A 259 -5.58 8.95 -4.33
CA ALA A 259 -4.76 8.64 -5.50
C ALA A 259 -4.77 9.75 -6.55
N GLN A 260 -5.54 10.82 -6.34
CA GLN A 260 -5.68 11.96 -7.25
C GLN A 260 -4.90 13.20 -6.80
N GLY A 261 -4.08 13.09 -5.73
CA GLY A 261 -3.26 14.15 -5.17
C GLY A 261 -1.98 14.43 -5.92
#